data_58e76a796f74266e8d31e211cb4a7856
#
_entry.id   58e76a796f74266e8d31e211cb4a7856
#
_cell.length_a   1.000
_cell.length_b   1.000
_cell.length_c   1.000
_cell.angle_alpha   90.00
_cell.angle_beta   90.00
_cell.angle_gamma   90.00
#
_symmetry.space_group_name_H-M   'P 1'
#
loop_
_entity.id
_entity.type
_entity.pdbx_description
1 polymer ?
#
loop_
_entity_poly.entity_id
_entity_poly.type
_entity_poly.pdbx_seq_one_letter_code
_entity_poly.pdbx_strand_id
1 'polypeptide(L)'
;IYTMMGSGLFRASDFAKGDVNVDTFRSWGQKRFENKNGFILVSNEGMGEVNANTVQSKIDQHKPDLVILDYHQLFSDNKRSSGATERNMNVSREFKMLAMTNNIPVIDITAATMDDITDQDAPPMLSQVAWSKAIEYDADMAIAIHKYTDTNMIEVVSRKNRHGMEFNVFLDWDINRGIIKEIYENPFANDASKN
;
A
#
# COMPACT_ATOMS: atom_id res chain seq x y z
N ILE A 1 0.36 -10.37 6.08
CA ILE A 1 -0.68 -9.91 7.03
C ILE A 1 -0.59 -10.69 8.33
N TYR A 2 -0.69 -12.02 8.33
CA TYR A 2 -0.70 -12.83 9.55
C TYR A 2 0.57 -12.70 10.39
N THR A 3 1.73 -12.57 9.76
CA THR A 3 3.00 -12.34 10.46
C THR A 3 3.02 -11.00 11.18
N MET A 4 2.58 -9.93 10.51
CA MET A 4 2.48 -8.59 11.10
C MET A 4 1.49 -8.54 12.26
N MET A 5 0.31 -9.12 12.08
CA MET A 5 -0.71 -9.18 13.13
C MET A 5 -0.30 -10.08 14.29
N GLY A 6 0.55 -11.07 14.04
CA GLY A 6 1.09 -12.00 15.02
C GLY A 6 2.21 -11.42 15.87
N SER A 7 2.73 -10.22 15.56
CA SER A 7 3.77 -9.51 16.32
C SER A 7 4.97 -10.42 16.66
N GLY A 8 5.46 -11.16 15.67
CA GLY A 8 6.61 -12.04 15.81
C GLY A 8 6.30 -13.48 16.24
N LEU A 9 5.05 -13.86 16.49
CA LEU A 9 4.65 -15.24 16.76
C LEU A 9 4.85 -16.16 15.54
N PHE A 10 4.73 -15.61 14.33
CA PHE A 10 4.83 -16.34 13.08
C PHE A 10 5.86 -15.68 12.17
N ARG A 11 6.48 -16.49 11.31
CA ARG A 11 7.40 -16.03 10.27
C ARG A 11 6.81 -16.30 8.89
N ALA A 12 7.06 -15.42 7.94
CA ALA A 12 6.64 -15.60 6.56
C ALA A 12 7.24 -16.88 5.95
N SER A 13 8.51 -17.18 6.30
CA SER A 13 9.19 -18.41 5.90
C SER A 13 8.49 -19.68 6.36
N ASP A 14 7.87 -19.66 7.54
CA ASP A 14 7.21 -20.85 8.11
C ASP A 14 5.90 -21.14 7.33
N PHE A 15 5.17 -20.09 6.95
CA PHE A 15 4.01 -20.23 6.05
C PHE A 15 4.41 -20.77 4.69
N ALA A 16 5.48 -20.24 4.09
CA ALA A 16 5.95 -20.67 2.78
C ALA A 16 6.39 -22.14 2.74
N LYS A 17 6.92 -22.65 3.85
CA LYS A 17 7.36 -24.05 3.99
C LYS A 17 6.26 -25.00 4.48
N GLY A 18 5.14 -24.47 4.97
CA GLY A 18 4.10 -25.26 5.63
C GLY A 18 4.45 -25.68 7.08
N ASP A 19 5.45 -25.05 7.69
CA ASP A 19 5.97 -25.38 9.03
C ASP A 19 5.19 -24.68 10.16
N VAL A 20 4.07 -24.02 9.83
CA VAL A 20 3.23 -23.32 10.82
C VAL A 20 2.50 -24.34 11.68
N ASN A 21 2.65 -24.23 13.02
CA ASN A 21 1.83 -25.00 13.94
C ASN A 21 0.35 -24.58 13.83
N VAL A 22 -0.48 -25.45 13.25
CA VAL A 22 -1.87 -25.18 12.91
C VAL A 22 -2.71 -24.84 14.15
N ASP A 23 -2.48 -25.52 15.28
CA ASP A 23 -3.26 -25.30 16.50
C ASP A 23 -2.92 -23.96 17.15
N THR A 24 -1.63 -23.61 17.17
CA THR A 24 -1.18 -22.29 17.63
C THR A 24 -1.75 -21.18 16.73
N PHE A 25 -1.72 -21.38 15.41
CA PHE A 25 -2.27 -20.40 14.45
C PHE A 25 -3.78 -20.25 14.61
N ARG A 26 -4.50 -21.37 14.74
CA ARG A 26 -5.96 -21.37 14.95
C ARG A 26 -6.34 -20.66 16.27
N SER A 27 -5.67 -21.01 17.36
CA SER A 27 -5.91 -20.40 18.68
C SER A 27 -5.63 -18.90 18.68
N TRP A 28 -4.53 -18.47 18.03
CA TRP A 28 -4.21 -17.07 17.83
C TRP A 28 -5.27 -16.36 16.99
N GLY A 29 -5.67 -16.96 15.86
CA GLY A 29 -6.70 -16.41 14.96
C GLY A 29 -8.04 -16.24 15.66
N GLN A 30 -8.49 -17.24 16.40
CA GLN A 30 -9.71 -17.14 17.20
C GLN A 30 -9.67 -15.94 18.16
N LYS A 31 -8.63 -15.83 18.98
CA LYS A 31 -8.47 -14.72 19.93
C LYS A 31 -8.35 -13.36 19.22
N ARG A 32 -7.71 -13.30 18.06
CA ARG A 32 -7.46 -12.04 17.36
C ARG A 32 -8.68 -11.52 16.62
N PHE A 33 -9.51 -12.42 16.07
CA PHE A 33 -10.64 -12.08 15.23
C PHE A 33 -12.00 -12.31 15.92
N GLU A 34 -12.01 -12.93 17.09
CA GLU A 34 -13.22 -13.07 17.89
C GLU A 34 -13.79 -11.68 18.21
N ASN A 35 -15.03 -11.45 17.83
CA ASN A 35 -15.75 -10.18 18.00
C ASN A 35 -15.14 -8.95 17.30
N LYS A 36 -14.33 -9.14 16.24
CA LYS A 36 -13.77 -8.04 15.44
C LYS A 36 -14.30 -8.10 14.01
N ASN A 37 -15.30 -7.30 13.73
CA ASN A 37 -15.85 -7.11 12.37
C ASN A 37 -15.00 -6.17 11.50
N GLY A 38 -13.73 -5.95 11.86
CA GLY A 38 -12.96 -4.83 11.35
C GLY A 38 -12.13 -5.09 10.10
N PHE A 39 -12.02 -6.31 9.57
CA PHE A 39 -11.18 -6.58 8.41
C PHE A 39 -11.87 -7.50 7.42
N ILE A 40 -12.10 -6.99 6.22
CA ILE A 40 -12.73 -7.72 5.11
C ILE A 40 -11.72 -7.78 3.97
N LEU A 41 -11.37 -8.99 3.55
CA LEU A 41 -10.53 -9.23 2.38
C LEU A 41 -11.43 -9.65 1.22
N VAL A 42 -11.38 -8.89 0.13
CA VAL A 42 -12.07 -9.20 -1.12
C VAL A 42 -11.03 -9.59 -2.15
N SER A 43 -11.11 -10.82 -2.67
CA SER A 43 -10.32 -11.27 -3.81
C SER A 43 -11.10 -11.01 -5.10
N ASN A 44 -10.39 -10.68 -6.19
CA ASN A 44 -10.97 -10.58 -7.52
C ASN A 44 -11.12 -11.94 -8.23
N GLU A 45 -10.81 -13.04 -7.54
CA GLU A 45 -10.91 -14.38 -8.09
C GLU A 45 -12.34 -14.68 -8.56
N GLY A 46 -12.48 -15.01 -9.83
CA GLY A 46 -13.79 -15.29 -10.46
C GLY A 46 -14.66 -14.07 -10.77
N MET A 47 -14.18 -12.85 -10.50
CA MET A 47 -14.97 -11.61 -10.75
C MET A 47 -14.82 -11.03 -12.16
N GLY A 48 -13.85 -11.50 -12.96
CA GLY A 48 -13.52 -10.86 -14.23
C GLY A 48 -12.83 -9.49 -14.05
N GLU A 49 -13.22 -8.49 -14.84
CA GLU A 49 -12.70 -7.13 -14.70
C GLU A 49 -13.26 -6.45 -13.44
N VAL A 50 -12.35 -5.86 -12.65
CA VAL A 50 -12.70 -5.10 -11.46
C VAL A 50 -12.50 -3.60 -11.75
N ASN A 51 -13.49 -2.79 -11.41
CA ASN A 51 -13.49 -1.35 -11.60
C ASN A 51 -14.11 -0.62 -10.40
N ALA A 52 -14.21 0.69 -10.46
CA ALA A 52 -14.75 1.50 -9.37
C ALA A 52 -16.20 1.11 -9.00
N ASN A 53 -17.04 0.66 -9.95
CA ASN A 53 -18.38 0.20 -9.65
C ASN A 53 -18.39 -1.09 -8.84
N THR A 54 -17.44 -2.00 -9.12
CA THR A 54 -17.25 -3.22 -8.32
C THR A 54 -16.87 -2.85 -6.88
N VAL A 55 -15.96 -1.91 -6.70
CA VAL A 55 -15.55 -1.40 -5.37
C VAL A 55 -16.74 -0.74 -4.67
N GLN A 56 -17.52 0.09 -5.37
CA GLN A 56 -18.72 0.74 -4.82
C GLN A 56 -19.72 -0.31 -4.30
N SER A 57 -19.96 -1.36 -5.06
CA SER A 57 -20.84 -2.46 -4.61
C SER A 57 -20.35 -3.11 -3.30
N LYS A 58 -19.04 -3.25 -3.13
CA LYS A 58 -18.46 -3.78 -1.87
C LYS A 58 -18.55 -2.78 -0.72
N ILE A 59 -18.36 -1.50 -0.99
CA ILE A 59 -18.59 -0.44 0.00
C ILE A 59 -20.05 -0.47 0.47
N ASP A 60 -21.00 -0.58 -0.45
CA ASP A 60 -22.42 -0.63 -0.12
C ASP A 60 -22.80 -1.84 0.71
N GLN A 61 -22.18 -2.98 0.41
CA GLN A 61 -22.39 -4.24 1.12
C GLN A 61 -21.82 -4.22 2.53
N HIS A 62 -20.62 -3.67 2.72
CA HIS A 62 -19.83 -3.85 3.94
C HIS A 62 -19.71 -2.59 4.80
N LYS A 63 -20.01 -1.41 4.22
CA LYS A 63 -19.92 -0.11 4.89
C LYS A 63 -18.59 0.10 5.66
N PRO A 64 -17.43 -0.02 4.98
CA PRO A 64 -16.14 0.10 5.63
C PRO A 64 -15.83 1.55 6.01
N ASP A 65 -14.98 1.74 7.01
CA ASP A 65 -14.42 3.05 7.39
C ASP A 65 -13.15 3.41 6.57
N LEU A 66 -12.56 2.45 5.89
CA LEU A 66 -11.35 2.59 5.05
C LEU A 66 -11.37 1.54 3.96
N VAL A 67 -10.99 1.94 2.74
CA VAL A 67 -10.77 1.02 1.61
C VAL A 67 -9.29 1.03 1.23
N ILE A 68 -8.71 -0.15 1.03
CA ILE A 68 -7.36 -0.33 0.50
C ILE A 68 -7.46 -1.11 -0.81
N LEU A 69 -6.90 -0.55 -1.88
CA LEU A 69 -6.88 -1.11 -3.23
C LEU A 69 -5.45 -1.59 -3.54
N ASP A 70 -5.26 -2.91 -3.66
CA ASP A 70 -3.96 -3.53 -3.89
C ASP A 70 -4.04 -4.36 -5.19
N TYR A 71 -3.57 -3.83 -6.27
CA TYR A 71 -2.96 -2.52 -6.54
C TYR A 71 -3.57 -1.89 -7.81
N HIS A 72 -3.34 -0.60 -8.02
CA HIS A 72 -3.97 0.26 -9.05
C HIS A 72 -4.07 -0.37 -10.44
N GLN A 73 -2.97 -1.00 -10.91
CA GLN A 73 -2.88 -1.55 -12.27
C GLN A 73 -3.78 -2.74 -12.54
N LEU A 74 -4.39 -3.34 -11.50
CA LEU A 74 -5.35 -4.43 -11.64
C LEU A 74 -6.76 -3.94 -11.98
N PHE A 75 -7.00 -2.63 -11.89
CA PHE A 75 -8.31 -2.07 -12.12
C PHE A 75 -8.49 -1.59 -13.56
N SER A 76 -9.69 -1.79 -14.07
CA SER A 76 -10.16 -1.24 -15.34
C SER A 76 -10.98 0.01 -15.08
N ASP A 77 -10.94 0.96 -16.03
CA ASP A 77 -11.83 2.13 -15.99
C ASP A 77 -13.24 1.78 -16.49
N ASN A 78 -14.23 2.51 -16.04
CA ASN A 78 -15.61 2.34 -16.49
C ASN A 78 -15.82 2.73 -17.97
N LYS A 79 -14.88 3.50 -18.57
CA LYS A 79 -14.95 3.97 -19.96
C LYS A 79 -14.37 2.98 -20.96
N ARG A 80 -13.65 1.93 -20.49
CA ARG A 80 -12.98 0.94 -21.32
C ARG A 80 -11.98 1.56 -22.28
N SER A 81 -11.14 2.46 -21.78
CA SER A 81 -10.09 3.11 -22.57
C SER A 81 -9.15 2.09 -23.19
N SER A 82 -8.72 2.35 -24.44
CA SER A 82 -7.83 1.46 -25.19
C SER A 82 -6.35 1.57 -24.77
N GLY A 83 -5.96 2.73 -24.22
CA GLY A 83 -4.59 3.03 -23.80
C GLY A 83 -4.39 2.85 -22.30
N ALA A 84 -3.27 2.22 -21.88
CA ALA A 84 -2.97 1.99 -20.47
C ALA A 84 -2.88 3.31 -19.67
N THR A 85 -2.26 4.34 -20.22
CA THR A 85 -2.14 5.65 -19.54
C THR A 85 -3.50 6.29 -19.31
N GLU A 86 -4.35 6.34 -20.33
CA GLU A 86 -5.70 6.89 -20.22
C GLU A 86 -6.54 6.10 -19.21
N ARG A 87 -6.47 4.76 -19.28
CA ARG A 87 -7.16 3.89 -18.33
C ARG A 87 -6.76 4.20 -16.89
N ASN A 88 -5.46 4.25 -16.59
CA ASN A 88 -4.98 4.52 -15.25
C ASN A 88 -5.34 5.92 -14.74
N MET A 89 -5.35 6.93 -15.63
CA MET A 89 -5.85 8.26 -15.29
C MET A 89 -7.34 8.26 -14.94
N ASN A 90 -8.15 7.54 -15.70
CA ASN A 90 -9.58 7.41 -15.41
C ASN A 90 -9.83 6.65 -14.09
N VAL A 91 -9.10 5.56 -13.85
CA VAL A 91 -9.18 4.79 -12.60
C VAL A 91 -8.84 5.68 -11.38
N SER A 92 -7.75 6.45 -11.46
CA SER A 92 -7.39 7.41 -10.40
C SER A 92 -8.53 8.39 -10.11
N ARG A 93 -9.12 8.97 -11.17
CA ARG A 93 -10.24 9.88 -11.05
C ARG A 93 -11.48 9.23 -10.45
N GLU A 94 -11.80 8.03 -10.88
CA GLU A 94 -12.94 7.26 -10.39
C GLU A 94 -12.76 6.90 -8.89
N PHE A 95 -11.57 6.55 -8.45
CA PHE A 95 -11.28 6.29 -7.03
C PHE A 95 -11.35 7.56 -6.18
N LYS A 96 -10.91 8.70 -6.71
CA LYS A 96 -11.12 9.98 -6.03
C LYS A 96 -12.62 10.28 -5.84
N MET A 97 -13.40 10.09 -6.88
CA MET A 97 -14.86 10.31 -6.81
C MET A 97 -15.52 9.32 -5.84
N LEU A 98 -15.09 8.07 -5.83
CA LEU A 98 -15.57 7.04 -4.90
C LEU A 98 -15.31 7.43 -3.44
N ALA A 99 -14.08 7.89 -3.11
CA ALA A 99 -13.75 8.38 -1.78
C ALA A 99 -14.65 9.55 -1.35
N MET A 100 -14.82 10.53 -2.24
CA MET A 100 -15.63 11.72 -1.98
C MET A 100 -17.11 11.39 -1.80
N THR A 101 -17.68 10.56 -2.68
CA THR A 101 -19.10 10.20 -2.66
C THR A 101 -19.49 9.43 -1.41
N ASN A 102 -18.61 8.55 -0.97
CA ASN A 102 -18.86 7.71 0.22
C ASN A 102 -18.36 8.38 1.52
N ASN A 103 -17.63 9.49 1.42
CA ASN A 103 -16.99 10.17 2.55
C ASN A 103 -16.11 9.21 3.38
N ILE A 104 -15.32 8.36 2.71
CA ILE A 104 -14.38 7.43 3.32
C ILE A 104 -12.99 7.58 2.71
N PRO A 105 -11.91 7.38 3.46
CA PRO A 105 -10.57 7.34 2.92
C PRO A 105 -10.37 6.11 2.02
N VAL A 106 -9.66 6.32 0.92
CA VAL A 106 -9.23 5.27 -0.02
C VAL A 106 -7.72 5.32 -0.13
N ILE A 107 -7.05 4.21 0.16
CA ILE A 107 -5.62 4.02 -0.09
C ILE A 107 -5.49 3.21 -1.37
N ASP A 108 -4.87 3.81 -2.37
CA ASP A 108 -4.60 3.17 -3.65
C ASP A 108 -3.10 2.90 -3.77
N ILE A 109 -2.73 1.62 -3.85
CA ILE A 109 -1.34 1.18 -3.94
C ILE A 109 -0.95 1.12 -5.41
N THR A 110 0.19 1.69 -5.77
CA THR A 110 0.71 1.65 -7.14
C THR A 110 2.19 1.31 -7.17
N ALA A 111 2.65 0.65 -8.23
CA ALA A 111 4.07 0.40 -8.45
C ALA A 111 4.72 1.60 -9.14
N ALA A 112 5.92 1.98 -8.70
CA ALA A 112 6.80 2.85 -9.47
C ALA A 112 7.45 2.06 -10.61
N THR A 113 7.64 2.70 -11.78
CA THR A 113 8.32 2.07 -12.91
C THR A 113 9.83 2.13 -12.72
N MET A 114 10.48 0.96 -12.85
CA MET A 114 11.95 0.85 -12.66
C MET A 114 12.75 1.62 -13.73
N ASP A 115 12.18 1.80 -14.92
CA ASP A 115 12.88 2.45 -16.06
C ASP A 115 13.17 3.94 -15.83
N ASP A 116 12.42 4.59 -14.95
CA ASP A 116 12.56 6.00 -14.62
C ASP A 116 13.32 6.24 -13.30
N ILE A 117 13.71 5.18 -12.59
CA ILE A 117 14.46 5.28 -11.34
C ILE A 117 15.94 5.45 -11.66
N THR A 118 16.42 6.67 -11.62
CA THR A 118 17.83 7.03 -11.88
C THR A 118 18.75 6.74 -10.70
N ASP A 119 18.20 6.64 -9.50
CA ASP A 119 18.90 6.31 -8.27
C ASP A 119 18.14 5.16 -7.57
N GLN A 120 18.76 3.97 -7.57
CA GLN A 120 18.18 2.77 -6.95
C GLN A 120 18.25 2.80 -5.42
N ASP A 121 19.01 3.74 -4.85
CA ASP A 121 19.18 3.90 -3.40
C ASP A 121 18.37 5.08 -2.84
N ALA A 122 17.36 5.56 -3.56
CA ALA A 122 16.50 6.64 -3.10
C ALA A 122 15.01 6.33 -3.28
N PRO A 123 14.14 6.87 -2.42
CA PRO A 123 12.69 6.74 -2.59
C PRO A 123 12.22 7.34 -3.91
N PRO A 124 11.32 6.66 -4.64
CA PRO A 124 10.86 7.11 -5.93
C PRO A 124 10.20 8.51 -5.84
N MET A 125 10.46 9.31 -6.86
CA MET A 125 9.78 10.60 -7.04
C MET A 125 8.39 10.39 -7.63
N LEU A 126 7.49 11.33 -7.39
CA LEU A 126 6.14 11.26 -7.95
C LEU A 126 6.14 11.19 -9.49
N SER A 127 7.09 11.87 -10.14
CA SER A 127 7.28 11.85 -11.61
C SER A 127 7.68 10.47 -12.17
N GLN A 128 8.19 9.57 -11.34
CA GLN A 128 8.62 8.22 -11.71
C GLN A 128 7.47 7.19 -11.67
N VAL A 129 6.28 7.61 -11.32
CA VAL A 129 5.08 6.80 -11.44
C VAL A 129 4.47 7.06 -12.82
N ALA A 130 4.29 6.02 -13.62
CA ALA A 130 3.50 6.13 -14.84
C ALA A 130 2.16 6.79 -14.48
N TRP A 131 1.60 7.70 -15.31
CA TRP A 131 0.42 8.52 -14.98
C TRP A 131 0.56 9.45 -13.74
N SER A 132 1.77 9.86 -13.39
CA SER A 132 2.07 10.75 -12.26
C SER A 132 1.18 12.00 -12.18
N LYS A 133 0.81 12.57 -13.33
CA LYS A 133 -0.09 13.73 -13.40
C LYS A 133 -1.47 13.45 -12.80
N ALA A 134 -2.05 12.26 -13.02
CA ALA A 134 -3.33 11.90 -12.42
C ALA A 134 -3.22 11.84 -10.89
N ILE A 135 -2.19 11.17 -10.38
CA ILE A 135 -1.93 11.09 -8.93
C ILE A 135 -1.68 12.50 -8.36
N GLU A 136 -0.94 13.34 -9.08
CA GLU A 136 -0.68 14.72 -8.67
C GLU A 136 -1.97 15.55 -8.55
N TYR A 137 -2.95 15.32 -9.40
CA TYR A 137 -4.24 16.03 -9.34
C TYR A 137 -5.23 15.40 -8.36
N ASP A 138 -5.36 14.10 -8.34
CA ASP A 138 -6.45 13.40 -7.66
C ASP A 138 -6.12 13.04 -6.20
N ALA A 139 -4.89 12.64 -5.89
CA ALA A 139 -4.50 12.28 -4.54
C ALA A 139 -4.41 13.51 -3.61
N ASP A 140 -4.90 13.39 -2.38
CA ASP A 140 -4.67 14.37 -1.32
C ASP A 140 -3.32 14.18 -0.66
N MET A 141 -2.84 12.93 -0.58
CA MET A 141 -1.53 12.56 -0.10
C MET A 141 -0.92 11.50 -1.02
N ALA A 142 0.37 11.63 -1.33
CA ALA A 142 1.15 10.61 -2.02
C ALA A 142 2.37 10.25 -1.18
N ILE A 143 2.53 8.96 -0.91
CA ILE A 143 3.60 8.42 -0.07
C ILE A 143 4.44 7.49 -0.92
N ALA A 144 5.74 7.71 -0.97
CA ALA A 144 6.72 6.80 -1.54
C ALA A 144 7.31 5.93 -0.44
N ILE A 145 7.47 4.64 -0.71
CA ILE A 145 8.12 3.68 0.18
C ILE A 145 9.31 3.09 -0.57
N HIS A 146 10.48 3.17 0.04
CA HIS A 146 11.71 2.62 -0.49
C HIS A 146 12.33 1.65 0.50
N LYS A 147 12.76 0.49 0.02
CA LYS A 147 13.53 -0.47 0.82
C LYS A 147 14.97 -0.46 0.35
N TYR A 148 15.88 -0.12 1.24
CA TYR A 148 17.31 -0.15 0.96
C TYR A 148 17.81 -1.57 0.78
N THR A 149 18.67 -1.77 -0.23
CA THR A 149 19.28 -3.07 -0.52
C THR A 149 20.15 -3.53 0.65
N ASP A 150 20.17 -4.83 0.90
CA ASP A 150 20.97 -5.50 1.93
C ASP A 150 20.76 -5.01 3.38
N THR A 151 19.68 -4.30 3.61
CA THR A 151 19.29 -3.83 4.95
C THR A 151 17.84 -4.20 5.26
N ASN A 152 17.46 -4.03 6.52
CA ASN A 152 16.05 -4.07 6.95
C ASN A 152 15.41 -2.67 6.90
N MET A 153 16.15 -1.67 6.46
CA MET A 153 15.69 -0.29 6.48
C MET A 153 14.73 0.00 5.33
N ILE A 154 13.65 0.66 5.67
CA ILE A 154 12.73 1.28 4.71
C ILE A 154 12.62 2.77 5.02
N GLU A 155 12.47 3.54 3.98
CA GLU A 155 12.20 4.98 4.04
C GLU A 155 10.79 5.25 3.51
N VAL A 156 10.03 6.02 4.27
CA VAL A 156 8.67 6.43 3.95
C VAL A 156 8.64 7.93 3.79
N VAL A 157 8.41 8.40 2.57
CA VAL A 157 8.48 9.83 2.22
C VAL A 157 7.14 10.31 1.70
N SER A 158 6.66 11.41 2.26
CA SER A 158 5.56 12.14 1.66
C SER A 158 6.05 12.90 0.43
N ARG A 159 5.53 12.55 -0.74
CA ARG A 159 5.79 13.25 -2.02
C ARG A 159 4.72 14.27 -2.36
N LYS A 160 3.62 14.24 -1.64
CA LYS A 160 2.54 15.22 -1.66
C LYS A 160 1.78 15.13 -0.36
N ASN A 161 1.46 16.27 0.24
CA ASN A 161 0.54 16.36 1.37
C ASN A 161 -0.27 17.66 1.25
N ARG A 162 -1.52 17.57 0.76
CA ARG A 162 -2.36 18.74 0.52
C ARG A 162 -2.77 19.46 1.80
N HIS A 163 -2.84 18.75 2.92
CA HIS A 163 -3.39 19.24 4.18
C HIS A 163 -2.39 19.32 5.32
N GLY A 164 -1.10 19.05 5.06
CA GLY A 164 -0.05 19.07 6.08
C GLY A 164 1.34 19.27 5.51
N MET A 165 2.34 19.17 6.38
CA MET A 165 3.73 19.21 5.97
C MET A 165 4.15 17.88 5.34
N GLU A 166 5.12 17.94 4.44
CA GLU A 166 5.81 16.75 3.97
C GLU A 166 6.65 16.16 5.10
N PHE A 167 6.80 14.84 5.09
CA PHE A 167 7.56 14.12 6.09
C PHE A 167 8.47 13.07 5.45
N ASN A 168 9.48 12.68 6.21
CA ASN A 168 10.37 11.58 5.90
C ASN A 168 10.62 10.80 7.19
N VAL A 169 10.39 9.48 7.15
CA VAL A 169 10.52 8.58 8.29
C VAL A 169 11.32 7.35 7.89
N PHE A 170 12.28 6.98 8.72
CA PHE A 170 13.03 5.74 8.58
C PHE A 170 12.51 4.67 9.54
N LEU A 171 12.36 3.45 9.03
CA LEU A 171 11.83 2.32 9.77
C LEU A 171 12.76 1.10 9.59
N ASP A 172 12.93 0.32 10.65
CA ASP A 172 13.52 -1.02 10.62
C ASP A 172 12.40 -2.04 10.41
N TRP A 173 12.48 -2.80 9.33
CA TRP A 173 11.46 -3.77 8.95
C TRP A 173 12.00 -5.20 8.90
N ASP A 174 11.75 -5.98 9.95
CA ASP A 174 11.91 -7.44 9.87
C ASP A 174 10.75 -8.02 9.03
N ILE A 175 10.98 -8.11 7.73
CA ILE A 175 9.98 -8.57 6.76
C ILE A 175 9.52 -10.01 7.06
N ASN A 176 10.41 -10.86 7.59
CA ASN A 176 10.10 -12.26 7.88
C ASN A 176 9.13 -12.40 9.07
N ARG A 177 9.22 -11.51 10.04
CA ARG A 177 8.33 -11.48 11.20
C ARG A 177 7.20 -10.44 11.06
N GLY A 178 7.27 -9.57 10.04
CA GLY A 178 6.33 -8.48 9.87
C GLY A 178 6.40 -7.44 11.00
N ILE A 179 7.57 -7.26 11.60
CA ILE A 179 7.79 -6.29 12.68
C ILE A 179 8.38 -5.03 12.07
N ILE A 180 7.75 -3.90 12.35
CA ILE A 180 8.21 -2.57 11.93
C ILE A 180 8.49 -1.75 13.18
N LYS A 181 9.66 -1.10 13.22
CA LYS A 181 10.08 -0.20 14.30
C LYS A 181 10.55 1.11 13.72
N GLU A 182 10.22 2.20 14.37
CA GLU A 182 10.69 3.53 13.99
C GLU A 182 12.16 3.71 14.32
N ILE A 183 12.91 4.36 13.42
CA ILE A 183 14.29 4.80 13.62
C ILE A 183 14.24 6.33 13.79
N TYR A 184 14.52 6.80 15.00
CA TYR A 184 14.38 8.22 15.34
C TYR A 184 15.53 9.10 14.82
N GLU A 185 16.69 8.51 14.54
CA GLU A 185 17.83 9.22 13.98
C GLU A 185 17.92 8.97 12.47
N ASN A 186 18.18 10.05 11.70
CA ASN A 186 18.43 9.90 10.27
C ASN A 186 19.73 9.11 10.07
N PRO A 187 19.67 7.89 9.53
CA PRO A 187 20.86 7.02 9.38
C PRO A 187 21.91 7.60 8.43
N PHE A 188 21.55 8.58 7.59
CA PHE A 188 22.43 9.26 6.64
C PHE A 188 22.91 10.64 7.10
N ALA A 189 22.54 11.09 8.30
CA ALA A 189 22.92 12.43 8.79
C ALA A 189 24.45 12.63 8.91
N ASN A 190 25.21 11.56 9.11
CA ASN A 190 26.66 11.61 9.26
C ASN A 190 27.44 11.59 7.94
N ASP A 191 26.83 11.23 6.81
CA ASP A 191 27.51 11.22 5.51
C ASP A 191 27.52 12.60 4.84
N ALA A 192 26.60 13.49 5.20
CA ALA A 192 26.53 14.85 4.67
C ALA A 192 27.69 15.76 5.16
N SER A 193 28.50 15.34 6.14
CA SER A 193 29.63 16.08 6.68
C SER A 193 30.97 15.74 6.04
N LYS A 194 31.02 14.91 5.02
CA LYS A 194 32.23 14.43 4.34
C LYS A 194 32.46 14.97 2.92
N ASN A 195 31.69 15.98 2.48
CA ASN A 195 31.92 16.67 1.20
C ASN A 195 32.28 18.14 1.41
#